data_aaa464201d5333bdf9c5ef2345881a29
#
_entry.id   aaa464201d5333bdf9c5ef2345881a29
#
_cell.length_a   1.000
_cell.length_b   1.000
_cell.length_c   1.000
_cell.angle_alpha   90.00
_cell.angle_beta   90.00
_cell.angle_gamma   90.00
#
_symmetry.space_group_name_H-M   'P 1'
#
loop_
_entity.id
_entity.type
_entity.pdbx_description
1 polymer ?
#
loop_
_entity_poly.entity_id
_entity_poly.type
_entity_poly.pdbx_seq_one_letter_code
_entity_poly.pdbx_strand_id
1 'polypeptide(L)'
;SKIVAVERPISPEPGSARLRVAVAAIISPKETFVYYRQLLDYIGGKLGREVEIVQRKTYGEINELLARGQIDMAFICSGPYALGKEKYGLELLATPQVQNSHFYQSYLLVNQSSKSQSLADLRGGVFAFTDPDSNSGKLVPTVWLAQMEETPETFFRKTIYTYSHDNAILAVAKGLVDGAAVDGLIWEYFHQKNPIFTSKTRIIRKSEPYGIPPIVASKSLTPQLKALARQELFAMHQDNVGKKILNELLIDRFISPRDEWYDSIRKMNLILASQNK
;
A
#
# COMPACT_ATOMS: atom_id res chain seq x y z
N SER A 1 -7.53 41.01 5.37
CA SER A 1 -7.36 39.61 4.96
C SER A 1 -6.84 39.55 3.53
N LYS A 2 -5.55 39.26 3.39
CA LYS A 2 -4.94 39.03 2.07
C LYS A 2 -5.30 37.57 1.67
N ILE A 3 -6.10 37.45 0.60
CA ILE A 3 -6.32 36.18 -0.09
C ILE A 3 -4.96 35.84 -0.74
N VAL A 4 -4.27 34.82 -0.23
CA VAL A 4 -3.11 34.24 -0.90
C VAL A 4 -3.67 33.52 -2.13
N ALA A 5 -3.31 34.01 -3.31
CA ALA A 5 -3.66 33.36 -4.56
C ALA A 5 -3.02 31.95 -4.55
N VAL A 6 -3.86 30.93 -4.54
CA VAL A 6 -3.42 29.56 -4.81
C VAL A 6 -2.98 29.57 -6.26
N GLU A 7 -1.67 29.43 -6.51
CA GLU A 7 -1.16 29.20 -7.86
C GLU A 7 -1.92 28.01 -8.44
N ARG A 8 -2.65 28.26 -9.52
CA ARG A 8 -3.31 27.19 -10.26
C ARG A 8 -2.23 26.23 -10.76
N PRO A 9 -2.44 24.92 -10.65
CA PRO A 9 -1.56 23.96 -11.31
C PRO A 9 -1.38 24.40 -12.77
N ILE A 10 -0.16 24.37 -13.27
CA ILE A 10 0.15 24.66 -14.67
C ILE A 10 -0.68 23.67 -15.48
N SER A 11 -1.65 24.19 -16.22
CA SER A 11 -2.46 23.35 -17.11
C SER A 11 -1.52 22.71 -18.15
N PRO A 12 -1.58 21.38 -18.35
CA PRO A 12 -0.74 20.73 -19.36
C PRO A 12 -0.98 21.35 -20.74
N GLU A 13 0.07 21.48 -21.53
CA GLU A 13 -0.06 21.94 -22.90
C GLU A 13 -1.03 21.04 -23.68
N PRO A 14 -1.92 21.60 -24.52
CA PRO A 14 -2.79 20.81 -25.37
C PRO A 14 -1.97 19.89 -26.26
N GLY A 15 -2.17 18.56 -26.13
CA GLY A 15 -1.44 17.54 -26.89
C GLY A 15 -0.33 16.81 -26.13
N SER A 16 -0.02 17.17 -24.86
CA SER A 16 0.89 16.38 -24.04
C SER A 16 0.25 15.02 -23.73
N ALA A 17 1.02 13.93 -23.89
CA ALA A 17 0.56 12.59 -23.52
C ALA A 17 0.22 12.57 -22.01
N ARG A 18 -0.90 11.94 -21.64
CA ARG A 18 -1.29 11.76 -20.25
C ARG A 18 -0.31 10.85 -19.53
N LEU A 19 -0.10 11.11 -18.24
CA LEU A 19 0.61 10.22 -17.34
C LEU A 19 -0.41 9.27 -16.69
N ARG A 20 -0.32 7.99 -17.01
CA ARG A 20 -1.20 6.95 -16.46
C ARG A 20 -0.61 6.44 -15.16
N VAL A 21 -1.27 6.73 -14.04
CA VAL A 21 -0.81 6.35 -12.72
C VAL A 21 -1.82 5.43 -12.06
N ALA A 22 -1.38 4.24 -11.67
CA ALA A 22 -2.19 3.35 -10.86
C ALA A 22 -1.93 3.57 -9.38
N VAL A 23 -3.00 3.43 -8.60
CA VAL A 23 -2.92 3.25 -7.15
C VAL A 23 -3.53 1.90 -6.85
N ALA A 24 -2.73 0.97 -6.34
CA ALA A 24 -3.24 -0.34 -5.93
C ALA A 24 -4.29 -0.16 -4.83
N ALA A 25 -5.25 -1.07 -4.76
CA ALA A 25 -6.34 -1.01 -3.79
C ALA A 25 -5.86 -1.32 -2.35
N ILE A 26 -4.83 -0.61 -1.89
CA ILE A 26 -4.36 -0.65 -0.50
C ILE A 26 -5.45 -0.11 0.40
N ILE A 27 -6.10 0.98 -0.02
CA ILE A 27 -7.37 1.46 0.52
C ILE A 27 -8.45 1.37 -0.56
N SER A 28 -9.72 1.42 -0.18
CA SER A 28 -10.83 1.28 -1.12
C SER A 28 -10.77 2.34 -2.24
N PRO A 29 -11.28 2.04 -3.45
CA PRO A 29 -11.19 2.95 -4.59
C PRO A 29 -11.74 4.37 -4.32
N LYS A 30 -12.84 4.46 -3.57
CA LYS A 30 -13.43 5.74 -3.19
C LYS A 30 -12.48 6.57 -2.33
N GLU A 31 -11.90 5.96 -1.31
CA GLU A 31 -10.96 6.62 -0.40
C GLU A 31 -9.65 6.96 -1.11
N THR A 32 -9.14 6.06 -1.98
CA THR A 32 -7.95 6.31 -2.80
C THR A 32 -8.08 7.58 -3.62
N PHE A 33 -9.22 7.79 -4.28
CA PHE A 33 -9.45 8.99 -5.08
C PHE A 33 -9.35 10.25 -4.24
N VAL A 34 -9.96 10.26 -3.06
CA VAL A 34 -9.96 11.44 -2.17
C VAL A 34 -8.54 11.73 -1.64
N TYR A 35 -7.82 10.70 -1.17
CA TYR A 35 -6.54 10.90 -0.49
C TYR A 35 -5.37 11.12 -1.44
N TYR A 36 -5.35 10.48 -2.61
CA TYR A 36 -4.20 10.53 -3.52
C TYR A 36 -4.36 11.56 -4.65
N ARG A 37 -5.56 12.07 -4.91
CA ARG A 37 -5.78 12.99 -6.04
C ARG A 37 -4.87 14.21 -6.00
N GLN A 38 -4.73 14.86 -4.85
CA GLN A 38 -3.87 16.04 -4.71
C GLN A 38 -2.39 15.72 -4.94
N LEU A 39 -1.92 14.59 -4.43
CA LEU A 39 -0.55 14.11 -4.65
C LEU A 39 -0.28 13.88 -6.14
N LEU A 40 -1.19 13.19 -6.82
CA LEU A 40 -1.05 12.85 -8.23
C LEU A 40 -1.13 14.09 -9.12
N ASP A 41 -2.02 15.03 -8.83
CA ASP A 41 -2.11 16.31 -9.55
C ASP A 41 -0.84 17.16 -9.35
N TYR A 42 -0.28 17.16 -8.15
CA TYR A 42 0.99 17.83 -7.87
C TYR A 42 2.13 17.26 -8.72
N ILE A 43 2.28 15.94 -8.73
CA ILE A 43 3.32 15.26 -9.52
C ILE A 43 3.09 15.50 -11.01
N GLY A 44 1.86 15.36 -11.49
CA GLY A 44 1.51 15.61 -12.89
C GLY A 44 1.86 17.05 -13.32
N GLY A 45 1.55 18.03 -12.49
CA GLY A 45 1.91 19.44 -12.72
C GLY A 45 3.42 19.64 -12.83
N LYS A 46 4.21 19.01 -11.96
CA LYS A 46 5.68 19.07 -12.00
C LYS A 46 6.27 18.39 -13.24
N LEU A 47 5.62 17.36 -13.74
CA LEU A 47 6.04 16.64 -14.96
C LEU A 47 5.47 17.27 -16.25
N GLY A 48 4.65 18.30 -16.14
CA GLY A 48 3.96 18.91 -17.30
C GLY A 48 2.98 17.95 -17.97
N ARG A 49 2.34 17.06 -17.20
CA ARG A 49 1.44 16.03 -17.70
C ARG A 49 0.11 16.04 -16.93
N GLU A 50 -0.98 15.82 -17.67
CA GLU A 50 -2.26 15.46 -17.04
C GLU A 50 -2.19 14.04 -16.53
N VAL A 51 -2.67 13.80 -15.30
CA VAL A 51 -2.68 12.46 -14.70
C VAL A 51 -4.03 11.78 -14.93
N GLU A 52 -3.97 10.59 -15.52
CA GLU A 52 -5.07 9.64 -15.55
C GLU A 52 -4.89 8.61 -14.45
N ILE A 53 -5.83 8.54 -13.50
CA ILE A 53 -5.79 7.57 -12.41
C ILE A 53 -6.38 6.25 -12.89
N VAL A 54 -5.62 5.17 -12.76
CA VAL A 54 -6.04 3.82 -13.11
C VAL A 54 -6.22 3.01 -11.83
N GLN A 55 -7.39 2.43 -11.64
CA GLN A 55 -7.72 1.58 -10.49
C GLN A 55 -8.16 0.21 -10.96
N ARG A 56 -7.78 -0.82 -10.20
CA ARG A 56 -8.19 -2.21 -10.42
C ARG A 56 -8.53 -2.85 -9.08
N LYS A 57 -9.28 -3.93 -9.11
CA LYS A 57 -9.70 -4.66 -7.91
C LYS A 57 -8.53 -5.33 -7.19
N THR A 58 -7.58 -5.90 -7.95
CA THR A 58 -6.48 -6.69 -7.41
C THR A 58 -5.11 -6.08 -7.72
N TYR A 59 -4.13 -6.39 -6.88
CA TYR A 59 -2.73 -5.99 -7.08
C TYR A 59 -2.14 -6.66 -8.32
N GLY A 60 -2.51 -7.91 -8.60
CA GLY A 60 -2.05 -8.64 -9.77
C GLY A 60 -2.46 -7.97 -11.08
N GLU A 61 -3.67 -7.44 -11.18
CA GLU A 61 -4.12 -6.68 -12.35
C GLU A 61 -3.28 -5.44 -12.61
N ILE A 62 -2.87 -4.72 -11.57
CA ILE A 62 -1.98 -3.56 -11.69
C ILE A 62 -0.60 -3.98 -12.20
N ASN A 63 -0.02 -5.04 -11.66
CA ASN A 63 1.28 -5.55 -12.11
C ASN A 63 1.25 -5.97 -13.60
N GLU A 64 0.16 -6.58 -14.04
CA GLU A 64 -0.03 -6.93 -15.45
C GLU A 64 -0.11 -5.72 -16.38
N LEU A 65 -0.82 -4.68 -15.96
CA LEU A 65 -0.91 -3.43 -16.72
C LEU A 65 0.45 -2.71 -16.79
N LEU A 66 1.24 -2.73 -15.71
CA LEU A 66 2.62 -2.22 -15.70
C LEU A 66 3.50 -2.99 -16.68
N ALA A 67 3.41 -4.33 -16.68
CA ALA A 67 4.19 -5.20 -17.58
C ALA A 67 3.88 -4.95 -19.05
N ARG A 68 2.63 -4.64 -19.38
CA ARG A 68 2.17 -4.33 -20.73
C ARG A 68 2.41 -2.89 -21.16
N GLY A 69 2.99 -2.05 -20.31
CA GLY A 69 3.20 -0.63 -20.59
C GLY A 69 1.90 0.19 -20.68
N GLN A 70 0.82 -0.31 -20.10
CA GLN A 70 -0.49 0.37 -20.06
C GLN A 70 -0.63 1.32 -18.87
N ILE A 71 0.32 1.30 -17.95
CA ILE A 71 0.49 2.20 -16.84
C ILE A 71 1.94 2.67 -16.83
N ASP A 72 2.19 3.95 -16.53
CA ASP A 72 3.52 4.56 -16.52
C ASP A 72 4.17 4.47 -15.14
N MET A 73 3.41 4.75 -14.10
CA MET A 73 3.83 4.70 -12.70
C MET A 73 2.73 4.05 -11.85
N ALA A 74 3.11 3.48 -10.72
CA ALA A 74 2.13 2.95 -9.78
C ALA A 74 2.61 3.01 -8.33
N PHE A 75 1.65 3.23 -7.44
CA PHE A 75 1.76 2.99 -6.01
C PHE A 75 1.33 1.55 -5.77
N ILE A 76 2.24 0.66 -5.41
CA ILE A 76 1.96 -0.77 -5.23
C ILE A 76 2.36 -1.27 -3.86
N CYS A 77 1.73 -2.36 -3.42
CA CYS A 77 2.10 -3.04 -2.18
C CYS A 77 3.52 -3.63 -2.26
N SER A 78 4.16 -3.81 -1.12
CA SER A 78 5.53 -4.37 -1.01
C SER A 78 5.62 -5.81 -1.53
N GLY A 79 4.59 -6.63 -1.33
CA GLY A 79 4.54 -8.00 -1.84
C GLY A 79 4.57 -8.08 -3.37
N PRO A 80 3.66 -7.40 -4.07
CA PRO A 80 3.68 -7.31 -5.53
C PRO A 80 4.99 -6.78 -6.10
N TYR A 81 5.62 -5.82 -5.43
CA TYR A 81 6.95 -5.37 -5.86
C TYR A 81 8.01 -6.46 -5.66
N ALA A 82 8.13 -7.00 -4.43
CA ALA A 82 9.17 -7.97 -4.09
C ALA A 82 9.13 -9.21 -4.99
N LEU A 83 7.93 -9.72 -5.26
CA LEU A 83 7.71 -10.94 -6.02
C LEU A 83 7.54 -10.68 -7.53
N GLY A 84 7.17 -9.47 -7.90
CA GLY A 84 6.89 -9.10 -9.29
C GLY A 84 8.01 -8.35 -10.01
N LYS A 85 9.02 -7.84 -9.30
CA LYS A 85 10.08 -7.01 -9.88
C LYS A 85 10.66 -7.60 -11.17
N GLU A 86 11.17 -8.81 -11.12
CA GLU A 86 11.81 -9.46 -12.27
C GLU A 86 10.78 -9.87 -13.33
N LYS A 87 9.68 -10.45 -12.89
CA LYS A 87 8.62 -10.95 -13.78
C LYS A 87 7.97 -9.85 -14.61
N TYR A 88 7.72 -8.69 -14.00
CA TYR A 88 7.00 -7.59 -14.63
C TYR A 88 7.90 -6.42 -15.04
N GLY A 89 9.20 -6.50 -14.74
CA GLY A 89 10.18 -5.46 -15.07
C GLY A 89 9.91 -4.14 -14.34
N LEU A 90 9.56 -4.21 -13.06
CA LEU A 90 9.25 -3.05 -12.23
C LEU A 90 10.53 -2.34 -11.82
N GLU A 91 10.53 -1.02 -11.89
CA GLU A 91 11.65 -0.17 -11.48
C GLU A 91 11.23 0.72 -10.30
N LEU A 92 12.00 0.69 -9.22
CA LEU A 92 11.76 1.55 -8.06
C LEU A 92 11.97 3.02 -8.41
N LEU A 93 11.00 3.87 -8.05
CA LEU A 93 11.11 5.33 -8.16
C LEU A 93 11.35 5.98 -6.81
N ALA A 94 10.49 5.74 -5.86
CA ALA A 94 10.52 6.37 -4.55
C ALA A 94 9.80 5.52 -3.51
N THR A 95 10.12 5.77 -2.24
CA THR A 95 9.43 5.17 -1.09
C THR A 95 9.05 6.29 -0.12
N PRO A 96 7.85 6.28 0.46
CA PRO A 96 7.52 7.22 1.53
C PRO A 96 8.35 6.90 2.77
N GLN A 97 8.72 7.96 3.49
CA GLN A 97 9.24 7.88 4.85
C GLN A 97 8.12 8.33 5.80
N VAL A 98 7.85 7.53 6.81
CA VAL A 98 6.80 7.81 7.81
C VAL A 98 7.41 7.66 9.21
N GLN A 99 7.28 8.70 10.03
CA GLN A 99 7.88 8.74 11.38
C GLN A 99 9.38 8.37 11.38
N ASN A 100 10.11 8.96 10.42
CA ASN A 100 11.54 8.72 10.19
C ASN A 100 11.93 7.27 9.83
N SER A 101 10.97 6.44 9.43
CA SER A 101 11.22 5.06 9.03
C SER A 101 10.79 4.80 7.58
N HIS A 102 11.53 3.93 6.92
CA HIS A 102 11.18 3.36 5.61
C HIS A 102 10.65 1.93 5.72
N PHE A 103 10.32 1.50 6.95
CA PHE A 103 9.72 0.22 7.25
C PHE A 103 8.31 0.35 7.80
N TYR A 104 7.51 -0.69 7.61
CA TYR A 104 6.17 -0.83 8.15
C TYR A 104 5.95 -2.26 8.66
N GLN A 105 4.87 -2.47 9.39
CA GLN A 105 4.53 -3.76 9.98
C GLN A 105 3.12 -4.18 9.57
N SER A 106 2.88 -5.48 9.56
CA SER A 106 1.53 -6.03 9.55
C SER A 106 0.96 -6.01 10.97
N TYR A 107 -0.28 -5.58 11.11
CA TYR A 107 -1.03 -5.59 12.37
C TYR A 107 -2.11 -6.68 12.33
N LEU A 108 -2.08 -7.59 13.30
CA LEU A 108 -3.15 -8.54 13.52
C LEU A 108 -4.22 -7.90 14.38
N LEU A 109 -5.43 -7.79 13.82
CA LEU A 109 -6.56 -7.11 14.44
C LEU A 109 -7.64 -8.08 14.88
N VAL A 110 -8.25 -7.78 16.03
CA VAL A 110 -9.51 -8.36 16.48
C VAL A 110 -10.46 -7.25 16.89
N ASN A 111 -11.74 -7.54 17.04
CA ASN A 111 -12.70 -6.60 17.57
C ASN A 111 -12.30 -6.19 19.00
N GLN A 112 -12.56 -4.93 19.37
CA GLN A 112 -12.24 -4.41 20.72
C GLN A 112 -12.84 -5.27 21.85
N SER A 113 -14.01 -5.85 21.64
CA SER A 113 -14.69 -6.71 22.60
C SER A 113 -14.24 -8.18 22.56
N SER A 114 -13.40 -8.56 21.60
CA SER A 114 -12.89 -9.94 21.48
C SER A 114 -12.02 -10.31 22.68
N LYS A 115 -12.14 -11.56 23.11
CA LYS A 115 -11.28 -12.14 24.16
C LYS A 115 -9.96 -12.70 23.61
N SER A 116 -9.81 -12.81 22.30
CA SER A 116 -8.62 -13.34 21.66
C SER A 116 -7.39 -12.47 21.94
N GLN A 117 -6.29 -13.09 22.37
CA GLN A 117 -5.03 -12.43 22.71
C GLN A 117 -3.90 -12.78 21.73
N SER A 118 -4.10 -13.85 20.94
CA SER A 118 -3.10 -14.36 20.02
C SER A 118 -3.74 -14.90 18.74
N LEU A 119 -2.92 -15.19 17.74
CA LEU A 119 -3.38 -15.86 16.52
C LEU A 119 -3.98 -17.23 16.85
N ALA A 120 -3.42 -17.96 17.82
CA ALA A 120 -3.92 -19.27 18.22
C ALA A 120 -5.39 -19.23 18.66
N ASP A 121 -5.83 -18.15 19.28
CA ASP A 121 -7.21 -17.97 19.74
C ASP A 121 -8.22 -17.79 18.59
N LEU A 122 -7.73 -17.55 17.38
CA LEU A 122 -8.57 -17.38 16.18
C LEU A 122 -8.85 -18.69 15.44
N ARG A 123 -8.37 -19.84 15.96
CA ARG A 123 -8.61 -21.16 15.38
C ARG A 123 -10.11 -21.42 15.20
N GLY A 124 -10.48 -21.89 14.02
CA GLY A 124 -11.88 -22.19 13.68
C GLY A 124 -12.75 -20.95 13.44
N GLY A 125 -12.17 -19.76 13.50
CA GLY A 125 -12.86 -18.50 13.21
C GLY A 125 -12.93 -18.16 11.72
N VAL A 126 -13.52 -17.00 11.42
CA VAL A 126 -13.54 -16.37 10.09
C VAL A 126 -12.45 -15.32 10.05
N PHE A 127 -11.58 -15.40 9.05
CA PHE A 127 -10.45 -14.47 8.90
C PHE A 127 -10.51 -13.71 7.57
N ALA A 128 -10.23 -12.42 7.62
CA ALA A 128 -10.16 -11.60 6.43
C ALA A 128 -8.72 -11.39 5.99
N PHE A 129 -8.42 -11.80 4.74
CA PHE A 129 -7.27 -11.34 3.99
C PHE A 129 -7.63 -10.09 3.19
N THR A 130 -6.64 -9.28 2.82
CA THR A 130 -6.88 -8.08 2.01
C THR A 130 -6.85 -8.40 0.52
N ASP A 131 -5.70 -8.76 -0.01
CA ASP A 131 -5.51 -9.14 -1.42
C ASP A 131 -4.66 -10.42 -1.46
N PRO A 132 -4.86 -11.31 -2.45
CA PRO A 132 -4.05 -12.54 -2.58
C PRO A 132 -2.53 -12.30 -2.61
N ASP A 133 -2.10 -11.15 -3.14
CA ASP A 133 -0.68 -10.78 -3.27
C ASP A 133 -0.21 -9.81 -2.18
N SER A 134 -1.05 -9.46 -1.20
CA SER A 134 -0.67 -8.55 -0.13
C SER A 134 0.38 -9.15 0.79
N ASN A 135 1.44 -8.39 1.06
CA ASN A 135 2.43 -8.75 2.06
C ASN A 135 1.81 -8.78 3.47
N SER A 136 1.33 -7.64 3.95
CA SER A 136 0.81 -7.51 5.32
C SER A 136 -0.54 -8.19 5.52
N GLY A 137 -1.39 -8.23 4.49
CA GLY A 137 -2.75 -8.74 4.58
C GLY A 137 -2.94 -10.19 4.16
N LYS A 138 -1.90 -10.86 3.65
CA LYS A 138 -1.97 -12.27 3.23
C LYS A 138 -0.70 -13.04 3.55
N LEU A 139 0.44 -12.63 3.03
CA LEU A 139 1.70 -13.38 3.16
C LEU A 139 2.11 -13.51 4.64
N VAL A 140 2.17 -12.41 5.36
CA VAL A 140 2.59 -12.39 6.76
C VAL A 140 1.73 -13.29 7.64
N PRO A 141 0.38 -13.18 7.68
CA PRO A 141 -0.42 -14.07 8.49
C PRO A 141 -0.33 -15.54 8.02
N THR A 142 -0.12 -15.80 6.73
CA THR A 142 0.10 -17.17 6.23
C THR A 142 1.42 -17.75 6.76
N VAL A 143 2.49 -16.95 6.83
CA VAL A 143 3.76 -17.37 7.44
C VAL A 143 3.61 -17.63 8.95
N TRP A 144 2.84 -16.80 9.65
CA TRP A 144 2.56 -17.06 11.08
C TRP A 144 1.85 -18.40 11.30
N LEU A 145 0.91 -18.76 10.42
CA LEU A 145 0.26 -20.06 10.47
C LEU A 145 1.23 -21.20 10.15
N ALA A 146 2.08 -21.01 9.14
CA ALA A 146 3.10 -22.00 8.78
C ALA A 146 4.09 -22.28 9.92
N GLN A 147 4.44 -21.27 10.73
CA GLN A 147 5.23 -21.45 11.95
C GLN A 147 4.53 -22.29 13.03
N MET A 148 3.21 -22.43 12.94
CA MET A 148 2.38 -23.30 13.78
C MET A 148 2.06 -24.62 13.10
N GLU A 149 2.73 -24.95 11.98
CA GLU A 149 2.46 -26.12 11.14
C GLU A 149 1.02 -26.17 10.60
N GLU A 150 0.43 -25.00 10.33
CA GLU A 150 -0.93 -24.82 9.85
C GLU A 150 -0.96 -24.07 8.50
N THR A 151 -2.07 -24.23 7.80
CA THR A 151 -2.43 -23.41 6.63
C THR A 151 -3.70 -22.61 6.93
N PRO A 152 -4.04 -21.59 6.13
CA PRO A 152 -5.33 -20.93 6.28
C PRO A 152 -6.52 -21.90 6.25
N GLU A 153 -6.45 -22.92 5.40
CA GLU A 153 -7.52 -23.91 5.21
C GLU A 153 -7.64 -24.89 6.38
N THR A 154 -6.54 -25.22 7.04
CA THR A 154 -6.57 -26.13 8.21
C THR A 154 -6.91 -25.40 9.50
N PHE A 155 -6.60 -24.11 9.57
CA PHE A 155 -6.71 -23.31 10.79
C PHE A 155 -8.04 -22.55 10.92
N PHE A 156 -8.48 -21.87 9.87
CA PHE A 156 -9.73 -21.10 9.87
C PHE A 156 -10.90 -21.93 9.35
N ARG A 157 -12.09 -21.67 9.88
CA ARG A 157 -13.32 -22.21 9.32
C ARG A 157 -13.63 -21.64 7.95
N LYS A 158 -13.32 -20.35 7.76
CA LYS A 158 -13.55 -19.60 6.52
C LYS A 158 -12.58 -18.45 6.41
N THR A 159 -12.10 -18.20 5.21
CA THR A 159 -11.36 -16.99 4.86
C THR A 159 -12.10 -16.20 3.79
N ILE A 160 -11.98 -14.87 3.84
CA ILE A 160 -12.53 -13.96 2.83
C ILE A 160 -11.46 -12.98 2.38
N TYR A 161 -11.61 -12.42 1.19
CA TYR A 161 -10.80 -11.30 0.72
C TYR A 161 -11.63 -10.03 0.74
N THR A 162 -11.10 -8.97 1.34
CA THR A 162 -11.75 -7.65 1.39
C THR A 162 -11.26 -6.71 0.28
N TYR A 163 -10.17 -7.06 -0.37
CA TYR A 163 -9.49 -6.33 -1.44
C TYR A 163 -9.01 -4.91 -1.06
N SER A 164 -9.08 -4.55 0.22
CA SER A 164 -8.48 -3.33 0.74
C SER A 164 -8.30 -3.42 2.26
N HIS A 165 -7.35 -2.67 2.81
CA HIS A 165 -7.07 -2.67 4.25
C HIS A 165 -8.16 -1.97 5.06
N ASP A 166 -8.73 -0.88 4.57
CA ASP A 166 -9.84 -0.19 5.24
C ASP A 166 -11.09 -1.07 5.33
N ASN A 167 -11.41 -1.85 4.28
CA ASN A 167 -12.50 -2.83 4.34
C ASN A 167 -12.23 -3.95 5.34
N ALA A 168 -11.00 -4.40 5.48
CA ALA A 168 -10.63 -5.40 6.50
C ALA A 168 -10.78 -4.84 7.92
N ILE A 169 -10.34 -3.61 8.16
CA ILE A 169 -10.55 -2.91 9.43
C ILE A 169 -12.04 -2.79 9.74
N LEU A 170 -12.83 -2.40 8.76
CA LEU A 170 -14.29 -2.30 8.87
C LEU A 170 -14.94 -3.64 9.23
N ALA A 171 -14.52 -4.72 8.57
CA ALA A 171 -15.06 -6.06 8.82
C ALA A 171 -14.79 -6.52 10.26
N VAL A 172 -13.59 -6.26 10.78
CA VAL A 172 -13.24 -6.55 12.18
C VAL A 172 -14.04 -5.67 13.14
N ALA A 173 -14.10 -4.36 12.87
CA ALA A 173 -14.82 -3.38 13.71
C ALA A 173 -16.31 -3.70 13.84
N LYS A 174 -16.93 -4.23 12.79
CA LYS A 174 -18.35 -4.63 12.76
C LYS A 174 -18.59 -6.07 13.23
N GLY A 175 -17.54 -6.82 13.57
CA GLY A 175 -17.69 -8.22 14.00
C GLY A 175 -18.11 -9.17 12.87
N LEU A 176 -17.87 -8.79 11.60
CA LEU A 176 -18.18 -9.64 10.44
C LEU A 176 -17.15 -10.76 10.26
N VAL A 177 -15.96 -10.58 10.80
CA VAL A 177 -14.86 -11.54 10.88
C VAL A 177 -14.29 -11.53 12.28
N ASP A 178 -13.62 -12.64 12.66
CA ASP A 178 -12.98 -12.76 13.97
C ASP A 178 -11.61 -12.09 14.03
N GLY A 179 -10.94 -11.98 12.90
CA GLY A 179 -9.65 -11.31 12.79
C GLY A 179 -9.28 -10.97 11.36
N ALA A 180 -8.30 -10.10 11.23
CA ALA A 180 -7.67 -9.71 9.98
C ALA A 180 -6.24 -9.26 10.22
N ALA A 181 -5.40 -9.36 9.19
CA ALA A 181 -4.10 -8.71 9.18
C ALA A 181 -4.11 -7.57 8.16
N VAL A 182 -3.56 -6.43 8.53
CA VAL A 182 -3.58 -5.22 7.71
C VAL A 182 -2.23 -4.51 7.72
N ASP A 183 -2.04 -3.61 6.75
CA ASP A 183 -0.95 -2.64 6.75
C ASP A 183 -1.08 -1.73 7.98
N GLY A 184 -0.07 -1.76 8.86
CA GLY A 184 -0.08 -1.00 10.10
C GLY A 184 -0.10 0.52 9.87
N LEU A 185 0.54 1.03 8.81
CA LEU A 185 0.51 2.46 8.47
C LEU A 185 -0.89 2.91 8.05
N ILE A 186 -1.63 2.06 7.37
CA ILE A 186 -3.03 2.34 7.00
C ILE A 186 -3.89 2.38 8.26
N TRP A 187 -3.71 1.42 9.19
CA TRP A 187 -4.41 1.43 10.46
C TRP A 187 -4.11 2.69 11.27
N GLU A 188 -2.83 3.08 11.41
CA GLU A 188 -2.40 4.29 12.13
C GLU A 188 -2.95 5.56 11.46
N TYR A 189 -2.94 5.61 10.13
CA TYR A 189 -3.51 6.72 9.36
C TYR A 189 -4.98 6.96 9.72
N PHE A 190 -5.82 5.91 9.61
CA PHE A 190 -7.23 6.01 9.94
C PHE A 190 -7.45 6.26 11.43
N HIS A 191 -6.63 5.69 12.29
CA HIS A 191 -6.75 5.91 13.74
C HIS A 191 -6.51 7.37 14.12
N GLN A 192 -5.60 8.03 13.44
CA GLN A 192 -5.32 9.46 13.65
C GLN A 192 -6.35 10.36 12.96
N LYS A 193 -6.76 10.05 11.74
CA LYS A 193 -7.62 10.93 10.91
C LYS A 193 -9.11 10.71 11.12
N ASN A 194 -9.53 9.48 11.30
CA ASN A 194 -10.93 9.09 11.47
C ASN A 194 -11.06 7.77 12.24
N PRO A 195 -11.00 7.80 13.58
CA PRO A 195 -10.91 6.59 14.40
C PRO A 195 -12.23 5.82 14.59
N ILE A 196 -13.29 6.14 13.84
CA ILE A 196 -14.62 5.53 14.03
C ILE A 196 -14.56 4.00 14.02
N PHE A 197 -13.80 3.41 13.11
CA PHE A 197 -13.66 1.95 12.99
C PHE A 197 -12.43 1.40 13.69
N THR A 198 -11.29 2.07 13.58
CA THR A 198 -10.06 1.60 14.25
C THR A 198 -10.22 1.54 15.77
N SER A 199 -10.96 2.48 16.38
CA SER A 199 -11.26 2.45 17.82
C SER A 199 -12.10 1.25 18.27
N LYS A 200 -12.77 0.57 17.36
CA LYS A 200 -13.51 -0.67 17.60
C LYS A 200 -12.68 -1.93 17.34
N THR A 201 -11.40 -1.77 17.07
CA THR A 201 -10.43 -2.84 16.86
C THR A 201 -9.34 -2.80 17.92
N ARG A 202 -8.66 -3.91 18.09
CA ARG A 202 -7.51 -4.06 18.97
C ARG A 202 -6.40 -4.82 18.26
N ILE A 203 -5.17 -4.31 18.35
CA ILE A 203 -3.98 -4.95 17.79
C ILE A 203 -3.49 -5.98 18.79
N ILE A 204 -3.41 -7.26 18.38
CA ILE A 204 -2.91 -8.35 19.22
C ILE A 204 -1.53 -8.86 18.80
N ARG A 205 -1.06 -8.50 17.62
CA ARG A 205 0.30 -8.81 17.16
C ARG A 205 0.74 -7.79 16.12
N LYS A 206 2.01 -7.40 16.19
CA LYS A 206 2.72 -6.67 15.14
C LYS A 206 3.80 -7.57 14.56
N SER A 207 3.99 -7.54 13.26
CA SER A 207 5.02 -8.31 12.56
C SER A 207 6.41 -7.70 12.74
N GLU A 208 7.40 -8.38 12.17
CA GLU A 208 8.68 -7.78 11.82
C GLU A 208 8.48 -6.61 10.83
N PRO A 209 9.47 -5.69 10.74
CA PRO A 209 9.42 -4.60 9.77
C PRO A 209 9.73 -5.07 8.35
N TYR A 210 9.04 -4.48 7.38
CA TYR A 210 9.21 -4.67 5.94
C TYR A 210 9.34 -3.33 5.24
N GLY A 211 10.00 -3.28 4.07
CA GLY A 211 10.05 -2.07 3.26
C GLY A 211 8.65 -1.54 2.94
N ILE A 212 8.45 -0.23 3.12
CA ILE A 212 7.16 0.42 2.85
C ILE A 212 6.77 0.23 1.37
N PRO A 213 5.47 0.05 1.06
CA PRO A 213 4.95 0.00 -0.31
C PRO A 213 5.52 1.13 -1.19
N PRO A 214 6.19 0.80 -2.31
CA PRO A 214 6.93 1.77 -3.10
C PRO A 214 6.09 2.38 -4.22
N ILE A 215 6.62 3.46 -4.81
CA ILE A 215 6.25 3.93 -6.13
C ILE A 215 7.19 3.28 -7.13
N VAL A 216 6.61 2.67 -8.16
CA VAL A 216 7.35 2.01 -9.24
C VAL A 216 7.05 2.64 -10.59
N ALA A 217 7.98 2.49 -11.53
CA ALA A 217 7.79 2.81 -12.93
C ALA A 217 7.70 1.54 -13.76
N SER A 218 6.93 1.61 -14.84
CA SER A 218 6.96 0.62 -15.91
C SER A 218 8.09 0.92 -16.91
N LYS A 219 8.36 -0.04 -17.78
CA LYS A 219 9.30 0.13 -18.90
C LYS A 219 8.84 1.19 -19.91
N SER A 220 7.56 1.54 -19.95
CA SER A 220 7.01 2.55 -20.85
C SER A 220 7.37 3.97 -20.46
N LEU A 221 7.70 4.23 -19.20
CA LEU A 221 8.12 5.56 -18.76
C LEU A 221 9.56 5.83 -19.23
N THR A 222 9.76 6.95 -19.93
CA THR A 222 11.07 7.31 -20.44
C THR A 222 12.08 7.57 -19.33
N PRO A 223 13.39 7.34 -19.56
CA PRO A 223 14.43 7.64 -18.57
C PRO A 223 14.40 9.08 -18.08
N GLN A 224 14.09 10.04 -18.96
CA GLN A 224 13.98 11.45 -18.63
C GLN A 224 12.82 11.71 -17.66
N LEU A 225 11.66 11.14 -17.91
CA LEU A 225 10.50 11.27 -17.01
C LEU A 225 10.72 10.53 -15.68
N LYS A 226 11.39 9.38 -15.68
CA LYS A 226 11.79 8.70 -14.43
C LYS A 226 12.70 9.57 -13.57
N ALA A 227 13.73 10.19 -14.17
CA ALA A 227 14.66 11.06 -13.49
C ALA A 227 13.94 12.28 -12.90
N LEU A 228 13.08 12.92 -13.70
CA LEU A 228 12.31 14.09 -13.27
C LEU A 228 11.31 13.71 -12.15
N ALA A 229 10.63 12.57 -12.26
CA ALA A 229 9.71 12.09 -11.22
C ALA A 229 10.44 11.87 -9.89
N ARG A 230 11.62 11.22 -9.91
CA ARG A 230 12.44 11.06 -8.70
C ARG A 230 12.83 12.41 -8.10
N GLN A 231 13.34 13.32 -8.93
CA GLN A 231 13.75 14.66 -8.48
C GLN A 231 12.59 15.38 -7.78
N GLU A 232 11.43 15.43 -8.40
CA GLU A 232 10.26 16.15 -7.87
C GLU A 232 9.69 15.47 -6.61
N LEU A 233 9.65 14.16 -6.57
CA LEU A 233 9.23 13.41 -5.37
C LEU A 233 10.18 13.66 -4.19
N PHE A 234 11.49 13.60 -4.41
CA PHE A 234 12.48 13.80 -3.34
C PHE A 234 12.55 15.24 -2.84
N ALA A 235 12.18 16.22 -3.67
CA ALA A 235 12.13 17.64 -3.30
C ALA A 235 10.76 18.07 -2.75
N MET A 236 9.74 17.24 -2.82
CA MET A 236 8.34 17.59 -2.52
C MET A 236 8.16 18.19 -1.13
N HIS A 237 8.87 17.67 -0.12
CA HIS A 237 8.80 18.15 1.27
C HIS A 237 9.43 19.53 1.48
N GLN A 238 10.19 20.06 0.52
CA GLN A 238 10.82 21.38 0.55
C GLN A 238 9.92 22.46 -0.05
N ASP A 239 8.93 22.06 -0.82
CA ASP A 239 7.93 22.95 -1.39
C ASP A 239 6.71 23.10 -0.47
N ASN A 240 6.21 24.31 -0.28
CA ASN A 240 5.11 24.57 0.65
C ASN A 240 3.83 23.81 0.29
N VAL A 241 3.50 23.72 -1.00
CA VAL A 241 2.32 22.96 -1.47
C VAL A 241 2.54 21.46 -1.27
N GLY A 242 3.71 20.98 -1.69
CA GLY A 242 4.10 19.58 -1.51
C GLY A 242 4.11 19.14 -0.05
N LYS A 243 4.69 19.96 0.83
CA LYS A 243 4.72 19.70 2.27
C LYS A 243 3.33 19.59 2.87
N LYS A 244 2.40 20.46 2.46
CA LYS A 244 1.02 20.40 2.92
C LYS A 244 0.34 19.09 2.51
N ILE A 245 0.51 18.66 1.27
CA ILE A 245 -0.04 17.39 0.76
C ILE A 245 0.53 16.20 1.54
N LEU A 246 1.85 16.17 1.75
CA LEU A 246 2.52 15.11 2.51
C LEU A 246 2.01 15.05 3.95
N ASN A 247 1.84 16.20 4.61
CA ASN A 247 1.31 16.27 5.97
C ASN A 247 -0.11 15.69 6.06
N GLU A 248 -0.97 15.96 5.07
CA GLU A 248 -2.31 15.38 5.02
C GLU A 248 -2.30 13.85 4.91
N LEU A 249 -1.29 13.31 4.22
CA LEU A 249 -1.08 11.86 4.04
C LEU A 249 -0.25 11.23 5.17
N LEU A 250 0.19 12.00 6.17
CA LEU A 250 1.10 11.58 7.24
C LEU A 250 2.42 11.00 6.71
N ILE A 251 2.90 11.53 5.60
CA ILE A 251 4.19 11.19 5.00
C ILE A 251 5.19 12.31 5.33
N ASP A 252 6.36 11.95 5.85
CA ASP A 252 7.43 12.91 6.13
C ASP A 252 8.01 13.47 4.83
N ARG A 253 8.39 12.58 3.94
CA ARG A 253 8.96 12.85 2.61
C ARG A 253 9.05 11.56 1.80
N PHE A 254 9.35 11.69 0.51
CA PHE A 254 9.80 10.57 -0.32
C PHE A 254 11.32 10.45 -0.30
N ILE A 255 11.82 9.23 -0.26
CA ILE A 255 13.25 8.90 -0.24
C ILE A 255 13.59 7.90 -1.34
N SER A 256 14.88 7.81 -1.66
CA SER A 256 15.41 6.83 -2.60
C SER A 256 15.28 5.41 -2.03
N PRO A 257 14.55 4.52 -2.67
CA PRO A 257 14.37 3.15 -2.17
C PRO A 257 15.58 2.27 -2.50
N ARG A 258 15.70 1.18 -1.73
CA ARG A 258 16.67 0.11 -1.98
C ARG A 258 15.96 -1.22 -2.11
N ASP A 259 16.32 -1.99 -3.11
CA ASP A 259 15.68 -3.28 -3.38
C ASP A 259 15.82 -4.28 -2.23
N GLU A 260 16.94 -4.25 -1.52
CA GLU A 260 17.21 -5.12 -0.37
C GLU A 260 16.21 -4.92 0.81
N TRP A 261 15.50 -3.78 0.88
CA TRP A 261 14.47 -3.58 1.90
C TRP A 261 13.29 -4.55 1.78
N TYR A 262 13.17 -5.21 0.63
CA TYR A 262 12.09 -6.15 0.30
C TYR A 262 12.54 -7.61 0.33
N ASP A 263 13.80 -7.90 0.68
CA ASP A 263 14.35 -9.27 0.69
C ASP A 263 13.70 -10.17 1.73
N SER A 264 13.28 -9.63 2.87
CA SER A 264 12.56 -10.39 3.89
C SER A 264 11.23 -10.95 3.37
N ILE A 265 10.57 -10.23 2.47
CA ILE A 265 9.34 -10.68 1.81
C ILE A 265 9.65 -11.84 0.85
N ARG A 266 10.72 -11.74 0.08
CA ARG A 266 11.18 -12.83 -0.79
C ARG A 266 11.52 -14.09 -0.01
N LYS A 267 12.18 -13.94 1.15
CA LYS A 267 12.49 -15.07 2.07
C LYS A 267 11.23 -15.74 2.60
N MET A 268 10.23 -14.97 3.02
CA MET A 268 8.95 -15.53 3.47
C MET A 268 8.27 -16.36 2.38
N ASN A 269 8.27 -15.87 1.15
CA ASN A 269 7.70 -16.59 0.02
C ASN A 269 8.43 -17.91 -0.26
N LEU A 270 9.76 -17.93 -0.13
CA LEU A 270 10.56 -19.15 -0.27
C LEU A 270 10.25 -20.17 0.84
N ILE A 271 10.05 -19.71 2.08
CA ILE A 271 9.65 -20.59 3.20
C ILE A 271 8.33 -21.29 2.89
N LEU A 272 7.31 -20.54 2.44
CA LEU A 272 6.03 -21.12 2.09
C LEU A 272 6.13 -22.11 0.91
N ALA A 273 6.92 -21.78 -0.11
CA ALA A 273 7.15 -22.65 -1.26
C ALA A 273 7.83 -23.99 -0.87
N SER A 274 8.69 -23.98 0.15
CA SER A 274 9.39 -25.19 0.63
C SER A 274 8.48 -26.12 1.45
N GLN A 275 7.42 -25.61 2.06
CA GLN A 275 6.46 -26.40 2.86
C GLN A 275 5.41 -27.10 2.01
N ASN A 276 5.23 -26.67 0.77
CA ASN A 276 4.28 -27.26 -0.19
C ASN A 276 4.89 -28.40 -1.02
N LYS A 277 6.10 -28.84 -0.70
CA LYS A 277 6.78 -30.02 -1.28
C LYS A 277 6.78 -31.18 -0.29
#